data_e283fb67069d0c2328af369dae52b7d1
#
_entry.id   e283fb67069d0c2328af369dae52b7d1
#
_cell.length_a   1.000
_cell.length_b   1.000
_cell.length_c   1.000
_cell.angle_alpha   90.00
_cell.angle_beta   90.00
_cell.angle_gamma   90.00
#
_symmetry.space_group_name_H-M   'P 1'
#
loop_
_entity.id
_entity.type
_entity.pdbx_description
1 polymer ?
#
loop_
_entity_poly.entity_id
_entity_poly.type
_entity_poly.pdbx_seq_one_letter_code
_entity_poly.pdbx_strand_id
1 'polypeptide(L)'
;MGYNIITCQNDSEYEQFARFFLENRREFLHPYSLKAAVHYISKSLRDGKILLGFNERGEVIGTLVFTIGTQECNYLDDHVVCINFVLLHKNYRKSKLFIHGFRRVAESIGQTGAEEIRFNANSDSMYLRQLYGKFAGVVSQKQSGTYAEDSYSVKYSDFVHSGGGWRGGNRVLCPR
;
A
#
# COMPACT_ATOMS: atom_id res chain seq x y z
N MET A 1 -7.59 -20.30 -7.37
CA MET A 1 -7.45 -19.52 -6.13
C MET A 1 -8.02 -18.13 -6.38
N GLY A 2 -9.20 -17.87 -5.83
CA GLY A 2 -9.88 -16.59 -5.89
C GLY A 2 -9.46 -15.72 -4.69
N TYR A 3 -9.13 -14.46 -4.95
CA TYR A 3 -8.95 -13.44 -3.92
C TYR A 3 -10.09 -12.44 -4.04
N ASN A 4 -10.68 -12.04 -2.93
CA ASN A 4 -11.65 -10.97 -2.88
C ASN A 4 -11.01 -9.74 -2.25
N ILE A 5 -11.16 -8.56 -2.87
CA ILE A 5 -10.60 -7.31 -2.36
C ILE A 5 -11.72 -6.29 -2.30
N ILE A 6 -11.96 -5.78 -1.11
CA ILE A 6 -13.01 -4.79 -0.83
C ILE A 6 -12.41 -3.49 -0.30
N THR A 7 -13.13 -2.39 -0.47
CA THR A 7 -12.89 -1.15 0.26
C THR A 7 -13.76 -1.14 1.51
N CYS A 8 -13.17 -0.91 2.68
CA CYS A 8 -13.91 -0.86 3.94
C CYS A 8 -14.96 0.24 3.94
N GLN A 9 -16.19 -0.10 4.39
CA GLN A 9 -17.33 0.80 4.44
C GLN A 9 -18.12 0.73 5.75
N ASN A 10 -17.87 -0.27 6.60
CA ASN A 10 -18.61 -0.49 7.84
C ASN A 10 -17.70 -0.91 8.99
N ASP A 11 -18.23 -0.83 10.23
CA ASP A 11 -17.47 -1.09 11.46
C ASP A 11 -16.86 -2.48 11.49
N SER A 12 -17.54 -3.51 11.01
CA SER A 12 -17.02 -4.88 10.98
C SER A 12 -15.77 -5.00 10.10
N GLU A 13 -15.74 -4.32 8.96
CA GLU A 13 -14.58 -4.29 8.06
C GLU A 13 -13.43 -3.48 8.67
N TYR A 14 -13.72 -2.37 9.32
CA TYR A 14 -12.72 -1.58 10.05
C TYR A 14 -12.14 -2.35 11.25
N GLU A 15 -12.95 -3.14 11.96
CA GLU A 15 -12.48 -4.02 13.03
C GLU A 15 -11.52 -5.09 12.47
N GLN A 16 -11.86 -5.71 11.34
CA GLN A 16 -10.99 -6.69 10.69
C GLN A 16 -9.66 -6.07 10.25
N PHE A 17 -9.68 -4.85 9.72
CA PHE A 17 -8.46 -4.09 9.41
C PHE A 17 -7.60 -3.88 10.65
N ALA A 18 -8.18 -3.35 11.72
CA ALA A 18 -7.45 -3.05 12.96
C ALA A 18 -6.84 -4.31 13.58
N ARG A 19 -7.59 -5.41 13.61
CA ARG A 19 -7.12 -6.72 14.09
C ARG A 19 -5.96 -7.22 13.24
N PHE A 20 -6.12 -7.26 11.92
CA PHE A 20 -5.07 -7.70 11.00
C PHE A 20 -3.80 -6.87 11.14
N PHE A 21 -3.92 -5.55 11.24
CA PHE A 21 -2.77 -4.65 11.43
C PHE A 21 -2.05 -4.96 12.75
N LEU A 22 -2.78 -5.10 13.87
CA LEU A 22 -2.20 -5.38 15.19
C LEU A 22 -1.48 -6.73 15.23
N GLU A 23 -2.06 -7.77 14.66
CA GLU A 23 -1.48 -9.12 14.61
C GLU A 23 -0.19 -9.15 13.78
N ASN A 24 -0.15 -8.37 12.68
CA ASN A 24 0.97 -8.35 11.74
C ASN A 24 1.90 -7.13 11.92
N ARG A 25 1.75 -6.30 12.96
CA ARG A 25 2.53 -5.07 13.16
C ARG A 25 4.05 -5.26 13.23
N ARG A 26 4.49 -6.47 13.54
CA ARG A 26 5.91 -6.84 13.61
C ARG A 26 6.48 -7.29 12.26
N GLU A 27 5.64 -7.47 11.26
CA GLU A 27 6.00 -7.91 9.91
C GLU A 27 6.41 -6.76 8.99
N PHE A 28 6.29 -5.51 9.45
CA PHE A 28 6.83 -4.34 8.76
C PHE A 28 8.37 -4.34 8.86
N LEU A 29 9.03 -3.73 7.90
CA LEU A 29 10.49 -3.57 7.91
C LEU A 29 10.99 -2.94 9.23
N HIS A 30 10.24 -1.96 9.74
CA HIS A 30 10.40 -1.38 11.07
C HIS A 30 9.19 -1.74 11.92
N PRO A 31 9.32 -2.75 12.80
CA PRO A 31 8.21 -3.24 13.61
C PRO A 31 7.60 -2.14 14.47
N TYR A 32 6.28 -2.03 14.43
CA TYR A 32 5.57 -1.05 15.24
C TYR A 32 5.40 -1.52 16.69
N SER A 33 5.70 -0.63 17.65
CA SER A 33 5.22 -0.80 19.03
C SER A 33 3.69 -0.79 19.05
N LEU A 34 3.08 -1.31 20.11
CA LEU A 34 1.61 -1.27 20.23
C LEU A 34 1.07 0.17 20.15
N LYS A 35 1.72 1.10 20.86
CA LYS A 35 1.34 2.53 20.86
C LYS A 35 1.38 3.13 19.44
N ALA A 36 2.45 2.87 18.70
CA ALA A 36 2.59 3.34 17.33
C ALA A 36 1.53 2.69 16.40
N ALA A 37 1.28 1.39 16.55
CA ALA A 37 0.26 0.68 15.78
C ALA A 37 -1.15 1.26 15.98
N VAL A 38 -1.55 1.52 17.23
CA VAL A 38 -2.84 2.15 17.56
C VAL A 38 -2.94 3.55 16.95
N HIS A 39 -1.86 4.34 17.01
CA HIS A 39 -1.83 5.66 16.38
C HIS A 39 -2.02 5.58 14.85
N TYR A 40 -1.33 4.64 14.18
CA TYR A 40 -1.47 4.42 12.74
C TYR A 40 -2.86 3.93 12.34
N ILE A 41 -3.45 3.01 13.11
CA ILE A 41 -4.83 2.54 12.89
C ILE A 41 -5.79 3.73 13.00
N SER A 42 -5.71 4.51 14.09
CA SER A 42 -6.57 5.68 14.28
C SER A 42 -6.46 6.70 13.14
N LYS A 43 -5.24 6.99 12.69
CA LYS A 43 -5.00 7.86 11.55
C LYS A 43 -5.61 7.29 10.26
N SER A 44 -5.43 5.99 10.01
CA SER A 44 -5.97 5.32 8.82
C SER A 44 -7.50 5.33 8.79
N LEU A 45 -8.14 5.13 9.93
CA LEU A 45 -9.61 5.18 10.07
C LEU A 45 -10.17 6.57 9.82
N ARG A 46 -9.45 7.61 10.24
CA ARG A 46 -9.91 9.00 10.09
C ARG A 46 -9.69 9.53 8.68
N ASP A 47 -8.50 9.34 8.12
CA ASP A 47 -8.03 10.05 6.92
C ASP A 47 -7.89 9.12 5.71
N GLY A 48 -7.87 7.80 5.92
CA GLY A 48 -7.52 6.81 4.90
C GLY A 48 -8.70 6.16 4.20
N LYS A 49 -8.46 5.73 2.97
CA LYS A 49 -9.25 4.70 2.29
C LYS A 49 -8.54 3.38 2.50
N ILE A 50 -9.26 2.40 3.04
CA ILE A 50 -8.71 1.10 3.48
C ILE A 50 -9.25 0.01 2.58
N LEU A 51 -8.34 -0.78 1.98
CA LEU A 51 -8.68 -1.97 1.24
C LEU A 51 -8.27 -3.21 2.05
N LEU A 52 -9.14 -4.21 2.07
CA LEU A 52 -8.88 -5.53 2.65
C LEU A 52 -8.90 -6.59 1.56
N GLY A 53 -7.89 -7.45 1.58
CA GLY A 53 -7.82 -8.64 0.74
C GLY A 53 -8.14 -9.90 1.55
N PHE A 54 -9.01 -10.75 1.00
CA PHE A 54 -9.46 -12.00 1.60
C PHE A 54 -9.08 -13.21 0.75
N ASN A 55 -8.80 -14.32 1.40
CA ASN A 55 -8.70 -15.62 0.75
C ASN A 55 -10.10 -16.26 0.57
N GLU A 56 -10.13 -17.44 -0.05
CA GLU A 56 -11.37 -18.21 -0.28
C GLU A 56 -12.10 -18.62 1.01
N ARG A 57 -11.41 -18.59 2.16
CA ARG A 57 -12.00 -18.91 3.48
C ARG A 57 -12.56 -17.67 4.18
N GLY A 58 -12.47 -16.50 3.56
CA GLY A 58 -12.88 -15.22 4.17
C GLY A 58 -11.91 -14.69 5.23
N GLU A 59 -10.67 -15.19 5.27
CA GLU A 59 -9.64 -14.69 6.17
C GLU A 59 -8.93 -13.50 5.55
N VAL A 60 -8.66 -12.46 6.33
CA VAL A 60 -7.88 -11.29 5.87
C VAL A 60 -6.43 -11.70 5.66
N ILE A 61 -5.94 -11.49 4.46
CA ILE A 61 -4.58 -11.87 4.04
C ILE A 61 -3.73 -10.67 3.59
N GLY A 62 -4.33 -9.50 3.52
CA GLY A 62 -3.63 -8.26 3.17
C GLY A 62 -4.48 -7.03 3.37
N THR A 63 -3.80 -5.90 3.50
CA THR A 63 -4.43 -4.59 3.54
C THR A 63 -3.57 -3.56 2.84
N LEU A 64 -4.21 -2.54 2.29
CA LEU A 64 -3.58 -1.34 1.74
C LEU A 64 -4.36 -0.13 2.25
N VAL A 65 -3.64 0.92 2.60
CA VAL A 65 -4.22 2.20 2.97
C VAL A 65 -3.66 3.30 2.08
N PHE A 66 -4.53 4.13 1.55
CA PHE A 66 -4.16 5.34 0.84
C PHE A 66 -4.98 6.54 1.30
N THR A 67 -4.44 7.73 1.13
CA THR A 67 -5.12 9.01 1.38
C THR A 67 -5.27 9.79 0.07
N ILE A 68 -6.31 10.60 -0.02
CA ILE A 68 -6.46 11.60 -1.08
C ILE A 68 -5.82 12.89 -0.58
N GLY A 69 -4.94 13.46 -1.37
CA GLY A 69 -4.11 14.60 -0.99
C GLY A 69 -2.90 14.22 -0.13
N THR A 70 -1.99 15.17 0.01
CA THR A 70 -0.77 15.05 0.80
C THR A 70 -0.90 15.79 2.13
N GLN A 71 -0.23 15.30 3.16
CA GLN A 71 -0.20 15.97 4.47
C GLN A 71 0.48 17.33 4.39
N GLU A 72 1.47 17.49 3.51
CA GLU A 72 2.18 18.74 3.25
C GLU A 72 1.25 19.83 2.71
N CYS A 73 0.22 19.45 1.96
CA CYS A 73 -0.80 20.35 1.41
C CYS A 73 -2.09 20.35 2.22
N ASN A 74 -2.08 19.85 3.47
CA ASN A 74 -3.27 19.70 4.31
C ASN A 74 -4.41 18.95 3.59
N TYR A 75 -4.07 17.99 2.73
CA TYR A 75 -5.00 17.18 1.92
C TYR A 75 -5.87 17.99 0.94
N LEU A 76 -5.41 19.18 0.52
CA LEU A 76 -6.11 20.04 -0.43
C LEU A 76 -5.74 19.73 -1.90
N ASP A 77 -4.70 18.98 -2.13
CA ASP A 77 -4.24 18.50 -3.45
C ASP A 77 -4.93 17.19 -3.83
N ASP A 78 -6.24 17.25 -4.05
CA ASP A 78 -7.12 16.10 -4.29
C ASP A 78 -6.82 15.31 -5.57
N HIS A 79 -6.05 15.87 -6.49
CA HIS A 79 -5.52 15.20 -7.66
C HIS A 79 -4.37 14.23 -7.36
N VAL A 80 -3.85 14.22 -6.12
CA VAL A 80 -2.78 13.32 -5.66
C VAL A 80 -3.34 12.27 -4.72
N VAL A 81 -2.94 11.02 -4.90
CA VAL A 81 -3.18 9.92 -3.94
C VAL A 81 -1.86 9.47 -3.35
N CYS A 82 -1.81 9.35 -2.02
CA CYS A 82 -0.67 8.82 -1.30
C CYS A 82 -0.97 7.40 -0.81
N ILE A 83 -0.24 6.39 -1.30
CA ILE A 83 -0.27 5.05 -0.73
C ILE A 83 0.57 5.06 0.55
N ASN A 84 -0.09 4.92 1.70
CA ASN A 84 0.54 5.05 3.00
C ASN A 84 1.29 3.78 3.40
N PHE A 85 0.68 2.62 3.16
CA PHE A 85 1.34 1.33 3.30
C PHE A 85 0.56 0.20 2.61
N VAL A 86 1.28 -0.90 2.39
CA VAL A 86 0.75 -2.19 1.96
C VAL A 86 1.29 -3.25 2.92
N LEU A 87 0.41 -4.06 3.47
CA LEU A 87 0.77 -5.16 4.35
C LEU A 87 0.13 -6.45 3.83
N LEU A 88 0.96 -7.44 3.52
CA LEU A 88 0.52 -8.79 3.15
C LEU A 88 0.92 -9.78 4.23
N HIS A 89 0.01 -10.67 4.58
CA HIS A 89 0.32 -11.80 5.45
C HIS A 89 1.49 -12.60 4.84
N LYS A 90 2.44 -12.99 5.67
CA LYS A 90 3.72 -13.62 5.25
C LYS A 90 3.57 -14.77 4.24
N ASN A 91 2.54 -15.60 4.39
CA ASN A 91 2.30 -16.75 3.51
C ASN A 91 1.81 -16.35 2.11
N TYR A 92 1.39 -15.10 1.91
CA TYR A 92 0.84 -14.61 0.64
C TYR A 92 1.75 -13.62 -0.10
N ARG A 93 2.91 -13.25 0.48
CA ARG A 93 3.85 -12.27 -0.11
C ARG A 93 4.42 -12.68 -1.47
N LYS A 94 4.45 -13.99 -1.77
CA LYS A 94 4.95 -14.53 -3.05
C LYS A 94 3.82 -15.04 -3.96
N SER A 95 2.59 -14.67 -3.67
CA SER A 95 1.41 -15.12 -4.42
C SER A 95 0.99 -14.10 -5.49
N LYS A 96 0.05 -14.50 -6.35
CA LYS A 96 -0.58 -13.61 -7.32
C LYS A 96 -1.46 -12.51 -6.67
N LEU A 97 -1.64 -12.57 -5.35
CA LEU A 97 -2.42 -11.58 -4.59
C LEU A 97 -1.94 -10.14 -4.85
N PHE A 98 -0.64 -9.94 -4.95
CA PHE A 98 -0.08 -8.61 -5.25
C PHE A 98 -0.59 -8.06 -6.58
N ILE A 99 -0.63 -8.90 -7.64
CA ILE A 99 -1.08 -8.47 -8.96
C ILE A 99 -2.59 -8.18 -8.96
N HIS A 100 -3.39 -9.04 -8.31
CA HIS A 100 -4.83 -8.81 -8.18
C HIS A 100 -5.10 -7.58 -7.33
N GLY A 101 -4.36 -7.42 -6.22
CA GLY A 101 -4.41 -6.24 -5.35
C GLY A 101 -4.10 -4.96 -6.11
N PHE A 102 -3.04 -4.96 -6.89
CA PHE A 102 -2.62 -3.81 -7.66
C PHE A 102 -3.71 -3.29 -8.61
N ARG A 103 -4.37 -4.20 -9.34
CA ARG A 103 -5.49 -3.84 -10.23
C ARG A 103 -6.65 -3.22 -9.47
N ARG A 104 -7.05 -3.84 -8.36
CA ARG A 104 -8.16 -3.35 -7.54
C ARG A 104 -7.84 -1.99 -6.90
N VAL A 105 -6.60 -1.80 -6.48
CA VAL A 105 -6.10 -0.51 -5.97
C VAL A 105 -6.15 0.54 -7.08
N ALA A 106 -5.67 0.23 -8.29
CA ALA A 106 -5.73 1.13 -9.43
C ALA A 106 -7.17 1.56 -9.74
N GLU A 107 -8.14 0.61 -9.75
CA GLU A 107 -9.56 0.91 -9.91
C GLU A 107 -10.09 1.83 -8.81
N SER A 108 -9.76 1.53 -7.54
CA SER A 108 -10.20 2.34 -6.39
C SER A 108 -9.61 3.75 -6.40
N ILE A 109 -8.35 3.89 -6.80
CA ILE A 109 -7.70 5.20 -6.98
C ILE A 109 -8.33 5.95 -8.17
N GLY A 110 -8.61 5.26 -9.28
CA GLY A 110 -9.25 5.88 -10.45
C GLY A 110 -10.61 6.50 -10.16
N GLN A 111 -11.36 5.93 -9.21
CA GLN A 111 -12.65 6.48 -8.76
C GLN A 111 -12.51 7.81 -8.01
N THR A 112 -11.31 8.17 -7.55
CA THR A 112 -11.07 9.44 -6.84
C THR A 112 -10.78 10.61 -7.79
N GLY A 113 -10.54 10.34 -9.08
CA GLY A 113 -10.12 11.36 -10.04
C GLY A 113 -8.63 11.72 -9.93
N ALA A 114 -7.84 10.95 -9.20
CA ALA A 114 -6.42 11.22 -9.01
C ALA A 114 -5.64 11.16 -10.32
N GLU A 115 -4.73 12.12 -10.52
CA GLU A 115 -3.83 12.21 -11.66
C GLU A 115 -2.43 11.71 -11.32
N GLU A 116 -2.07 11.73 -10.03
CA GLU A 116 -0.74 11.37 -9.51
C GLU A 116 -0.88 10.43 -8.31
N ILE A 117 0.03 9.45 -8.24
CA ILE A 117 0.16 8.54 -7.10
C ILE A 117 1.54 8.73 -6.50
N ARG A 118 1.61 8.90 -5.19
CA ARG A 118 2.83 8.96 -4.39
C ARG A 118 2.89 7.82 -3.39
N PHE A 119 4.10 7.33 -3.14
CA PHE A 119 4.37 6.32 -2.12
C PHE A 119 5.84 6.39 -1.69
N ASN A 120 6.12 5.89 -0.49
CA ASN A 120 7.47 5.82 0.05
C ASN A 120 7.97 4.38 0.08
N ALA A 121 9.27 4.20 -0.11
CA ALA A 121 9.93 2.93 0.03
C ALA A 121 11.33 3.08 0.64
N ASN A 122 11.80 2.04 1.32
CA ASN A 122 13.15 2.03 1.88
C ASN A 122 14.20 2.14 0.76
N SER A 123 15.07 3.16 0.86
CA SER A 123 16.16 3.43 -0.08
C SER A 123 17.24 2.36 -0.06
N ASP A 124 17.43 1.65 1.07
CA ASP A 124 18.46 0.61 1.21
C ASP A 124 18.09 -0.68 0.45
N SER A 125 16.83 -0.84 0.07
CA SER A 125 16.38 -1.98 -0.70
C SER A 125 16.62 -1.77 -2.20
N MET A 126 17.73 -2.31 -2.70
CA MET A 126 18.02 -2.33 -4.15
C MET A 126 16.89 -2.98 -4.96
N TYR A 127 16.24 -4.00 -4.40
CA TYR A 127 15.11 -4.67 -5.02
C TYR A 127 13.91 -3.71 -5.22
N LEU A 128 13.53 -2.94 -4.19
CA LEU A 128 12.42 -1.99 -4.28
C LEU A 128 12.75 -0.85 -5.25
N ARG A 129 13.98 -0.35 -5.22
CA ARG A 129 14.44 0.67 -6.17
C ARG A 129 14.35 0.19 -7.62
N GLN A 130 14.79 -1.04 -7.91
CA GLN A 130 14.66 -1.64 -9.24
C GLN A 130 13.21 -1.91 -9.63
N LEU A 131 12.38 -2.33 -8.68
CA LEU A 131 10.97 -2.60 -8.90
C LEU A 131 10.20 -1.32 -9.25
N TYR A 132 10.30 -0.33 -8.37
CA TYR A 132 9.54 0.92 -8.50
C TYR A 132 10.12 1.84 -9.59
N GLY A 133 11.42 1.85 -9.81
CA GLY A 133 12.08 2.59 -10.88
C GLY A 133 11.67 2.19 -12.30
N LYS A 134 10.92 1.07 -12.45
CA LYS A 134 10.36 0.67 -13.75
C LYS A 134 9.15 1.51 -14.18
N PHE A 135 8.47 2.15 -13.23
CA PHE A 135 7.23 2.88 -13.52
C PHE A 135 7.06 4.19 -12.74
N ALA A 136 7.86 4.43 -11.71
CA ALA A 136 7.78 5.63 -10.88
C ALA A 136 9.15 6.33 -10.78
N GLY A 137 9.12 7.66 -10.68
CA GLY A 137 10.31 8.48 -10.44
C GLY A 137 10.50 8.79 -8.97
N VAL A 138 11.76 8.84 -8.50
CA VAL A 138 12.10 9.34 -7.17
C VAL A 138 12.02 10.87 -7.19
N VAL A 139 11.17 11.45 -6.35
CA VAL A 139 10.96 12.91 -6.25
C VAL A 139 11.64 13.52 -5.03
N SER A 140 11.87 12.74 -3.98
CA SER A 140 12.62 13.17 -2.80
C SER A 140 13.19 11.99 -2.05
N GLN A 141 14.20 12.27 -1.20
CA GLN A 141 14.76 11.32 -0.25
C GLN A 141 14.70 11.94 1.13
N LYS A 142 14.24 11.15 2.11
CA LYS A 142 14.16 11.59 3.51
C LYS A 142 14.95 10.62 4.39
N GLN A 143 15.74 11.17 5.30
CA GLN A 143 16.34 10.39 6.37
C GLN A 143 15.35 10.31 7.53
N SER A 144 14.99 9.12 7.96
CA SER A 144 14.11 8.89 9.10
C SER A 144 14.84 8.01 10.13
N GLY A 145 15.50 8.67 11.09
CA GLY A 145 16.30 7.94 12.08
C GLY A 145 17.46 7.17 11.45
N THR A 146 17.44 5.84 11.59
CA THR A 146 18.50 4.93 11.09
C THR A 146 18.28 4.45 9.67
N TYR A 147 17.20 4.81 9.01
CA TYR A 147 16.88 4.39 7.65
C TYR A 147 16.54 5.57 6.74
N ALA A 148 16.75 5.38 5.45
CA ALA A 148 16.41 6.35 4.43
C ALA A 148 15.20 5.87 3.63
N GLU A 149 14.33 6.80 3.27
CA GLU A 149 13.16 6.54 2.42
C GLU A 149 13.25 7.37 1.13
N ASP A 150 13.02 6.68 0.01
CA ASP A 150 12.78 7.31 -1.28
C ASP A 150 11.26 7.56 -1.41
N SER A 151 10.89 8.80 -1.73
CA SER A 151 9.53 9.15 -2.11
C SER A 151 9.39 9.03 -3.62
N TYR A 152 8.46 8.23 -4.07
CA TYR A 152 8.17 7.97 -5.49
C TYR A 152 6.92 8.72 -5.92
N SER A 153 6.92 9.17 -7.17
CA SER A 153 5.76 9.71 -7.86
C SER A 153 5.58 9.02 -9.21
N VAL A 154 4.33 8.79 -9.58
CA VAL A 154 3.95 8.24 -10.88
C VAL A 154 2.61 8.84 -11.32
N LYS A 155 2.46 9.16 -12.61
CA LYS A 155 1.16 9.52 -13.18
C LYS A 155 0.21 8.33 -13.07
N TYR A 156 -1.06 8.59 -12.76
CA TYR A 156 -2.06 7.52 -12.65
C TYR A 156 -2.14 6.66 -13.93
N SER A 157 -2.08 7.29 -15.11
CA SER A 157 -2.07 6.59 -16.40
C SER A 157 -0.92 5.58 -16.49
N ASP A 158 0.29 5.96 -16.09
CA ASP A 158 1.47 5.11 -16.16
C ASP A 158 1.41 3.98 -15.11
N PHE A 159 0.85 4.27 -13.95
CA PHE A 159 0.58 3.29 -12.90
C PHE A 159 -0.35 2.18 -13.41
N VAL A 160 -1.46 2.54 -14.05
CA VAL A 160 -2.42 1.57 -14.63
C VAL A 160 -1.78 0.73 -15.72
N HIS A 161 -1.02 1.35 -16.64
CA HIS A 161 -0.34 0.64 -17.72
C HIS A 161 0.72 -0.34 -17.19
N SER A 162 1.46 0.02 -16.14
CA SER A 162 2.45 -0.85 -15.51
C SER A 162 1.82 -2.12 -14.92
N GLY A 163 0.63 -2.00 -14.30
CA GLY A 163 -0.11 -3.14 -13.77
C GLY A 163 -0.57 -4.14 -14.83
N GLY A 164 -0.74 -3.69 -16.10
CA GLY A 164 -1.06 -4.56 -17.24
C GLY A 164 0.16 -5.33 -17.76
N GLY A 165 1.37 -4.81 -17.60
CA GLY A 165 2.63 -5.40 -18.07
C GLY A 165 3.21 -6.51 -17.17
N TRP A 166 2.63 -6.77 -16.03
CA TRP A 166 3.06 -7.84 -15.09
C TRP A 166 2.60 -9.25 -15.54
N ARG A 167 2.59 -9.50 -16.86
CA ARG A 167 2.42 -10.83 -17.40
C ARG A 167 3.71 -11.63 -17.16
N GLY A 168 3.68 -12.47 -16.13
CA GLY A 168 4.47 -13.69 -16.00
C GLY A 168 5.97 -13.56 -16.26
N GLY A 169 6.71 -13.08 -15.30
CA GLY A 169 8.17 -13.22 -15.33
C GLY A 169 8.80 -12.68 -14.06
N ASN A 170 9.20 -13.60 -13.20
CA ASN A 170 10.00 -13.41 -11.99
C ASN A 170 9.30 -12.90 -10.72
N ARG A 171 9.34 -13.77 -9.78
CA ARG A 171 9.10 -13.74 -8.33
C ARG A 171 9.17 -12.34 -7.73
N VAL A 172 8.00 -11.76 -7.47
CA VAL A 172 7.88 -10.59 -6.60
C VAL A 172 8.19 -11.06 -5.18
N LEU A 173 9.39 -10.77 -4.73
CA LEU A 173 9.76 -10.93 -3.33
C LEU A 173 9.37 -9.66 -2.61
N CYS A 174 8.34 -9.70 -1.76
CA CYS A 174 8.22 -8.71 -0.70
C CYS A 174 9.48 -8.82 0.17
N PRO A 175 10.17 -7.72 0.48
CA PRO A 175 11.34 -7.76 1.36
C PRO A 175 10.93 -8.25 2.74
N ARG A 176 11.85 -9.00 3.34
CA ARG A 176 11.78 -9.40 4.75
C ARG A 176 11.89 -8.19 5.64
#